data_f86a26b0111c9bd6d0ab9677666b9df1
#
_entry.id   f86a26b0111c9bd6d0ab9677666b9df1
#
_cell.length_a   1.000
_cell.length_b   1.000
_cell.length_c   1.000
_cell.angle_alpha   90.00
_cell.angle_beta   90.00
_cell.angle_gamma   90.00
#
_symmetry.space_group_name_H-M   'P 1'
#
loop_
_entity.id
_entity.type
_entity.pdbx_description
1 polymer ?
#
loop_
_entity_poly.entity_id
_entity_poly.type
_entity_poly.pdbx_seq_one_letter_code
_entity_poly.pdbx_strand_id
1 'polypeptide(L)'
;YIFSNGLRMQGKFMRDCVDAGLDFFRFSIIGYNAETYSKWMSSPNFERVIDNMKQMRSYATDCRIASYHLILDTDNLEYEKEQYLKLSEGGLVEIWKMHNWSGVYEIGVNERKGEVKTCGRPFSPDVVIRAGGLDGNTGAVAPCCQVLGRDEEAVLGHTSKNTIEEIWEGEEYTKLREDHTTGNYPDYCRSCDFLLDDPEVLVYTNHERDLMKMHGTEFDLNDYR
;
A
#
# COMPACT_ATOMS: atom_id res chain seq x y z
N TYR A 1 10.55 -5.38 -7.36
CA TYR A 1 9.47 -5.58 -6.38
C TYR A 1 8.11 -5.60 -7.08
N ILE A 2 7.28 -6.61 -6.78
CA ILE A 2 5.91 -6.72 -7.30
C ILE A 2 4.95 -6.88 -6.14
N PHE A 3 3.87 -6.07 -6.13
CA PHE A 3 2.73 -6.22 -5.24
C PHE A 3 1.51 -6.56 -6.06
N SER A 4 0.83 -7.65 -5.75
CA SER A 4 -0.30 -8.14 -6.56
C SER A 4 -1.25 -9.00 -5.74
N ASN A 5 -2.48 -9.17 -6.24
CA ASN A 5 -3.41 -10.18 -5.70
C ASN A 5 -2.98 -11.63 -5.99
N GLY A 6 -1.93 -11.84 -6.77
CA GLY A 6 -1.33 -13.15 -7.03
C GLY A 6 -2.12 -14.10 -7.93
N LEU A 7 -3.29 -13.72 -8.44
CA LEU A 7 -4.15 -14.60 -9.25
C LEU A 7 -3.46 -15.16 -10.50
N ARG A 8 -2.53 -14.42 -11.09
CA ARG A 8 -1.79 -14.83 -12.29
C ARG A 8 -0.44 -15.46 -11.97
N MET A 9 0.01 -15.47 -10.71
CA MET A 9 1.32 -15.99 -10.30
C MET A 9 1.31 -17.52 -10.21
N GLN A 10 1.22 -18.17 -11.37
CA GLN A 10 1.18 -19.63 -11.50
C GLN A 10 1.90 -20.12 -12.76
N GLY A 11 2.28 -21.37 -12.76
CA GLY A 11 2.81 -22.08 -13.92
C GLY A 11 4.02 -21.36 -14.55
N LYS A 12 4.03 -21.26 -15.88
CA LYS A 12 5.13 -20.63 -16.63
C LYS A 12 5.31 -19.16 -16.29
N PHE A 13 4.23 -18.39 -16.16
CA PHE A 13 4.32 -16.95 -15.89
C PHE A 13 5.02 -16.66 -14.55
N MET A 14 4.70 -17.41 -13.51
CA MET A 14 5.35 -17.30 -12.21
C MET A 14 6.86 -17.62 -12.31
N ARG A 15 7.21 -18.72 -13.01
CA ARG A 15 8.61 -19.09 -13.21
C ARG A 15 9.36 -18.02 -13.99
N ASP A 16 8.80 -17.55 -15.10
CA ASP A 16 9.43 -16.50 -15.93
C ASP A 16 9.71 -15.22 -15.11
N CYS A 17 8.83 -14.83 -14.19
CA CYS A 17 9.06 -13.68 -13.31
C CYS A 17 10.24 -13.92 -12.34
N VAL A 18 10.28 -15.09 -11.71
CA VAL A 18 11.35 -15.44 -10.77
C VAL A 18 12.69 -15.56 -11.50
N ASP A 19 12.71 -16.26 -12.63
CA ASP A 19 13.91 -16.51 -13.43
C ASP A 19 14.46 -15.23 -14.08
N ALA A 20 13.60 -14.21 -14.26
CA ALA A 20 14.01 -12.88 -14.71
C ALA A 20 14.67 -12.02 -13.60
N GLY A 21 14.85 -12.56 -12.40
CA GLY A 21 15.54 -11.89 -11.29
C GLY A 21 14.60 -11.04 -10.41
N LEU A 22 13.37 -11.49 -10.19
CA LEU A 22 12.48 -10.84 -9.23
C LEU A 22 13.00 -11.02 -7.80
N ASP A 23 13.31 -9.92 -7.10
CA ASP A 23 13.85 -9.92 -5.73
C ASP A 23 12.79 -10.12 -4.66
N PHE A 24 11.61 -9.53 -4.88
CA PHE A 24 10.54 -9.54 -3.87
C PHE A 24 9.16 -9.58 -4.50
N PHE A 25 8.31 -10.47 -4.02
CA PHE A 25 6.90 -10.52 -4.37
C PHE A 25 6.01 -10.48 -3.13
N ARG A 26 5.01 -9.60 -3.13
CA ARG A 26 4.03 -9.48 -2.06
C ARG A 26 2.64 -9.83 -2.55
N PHE A 27 2.09 -10.91 -2.01
CA PHE A 27 0.70 -11.30 -2.21
C PHE A 27 -0.23 -10.46 -1.34
N SER A 28 -1.10 -9.67 -1.95
CA SER A 28 -2.16 -8.94 -1.23
C SER A 28 -3.37 -9.86 -1.04
N ILE A 29 -3.56 -10.34 0.20
CA ILE A 29 -4.61 -11.29 0.56
C ILE A 29 -5.44 -10.67 1.69
N ILE A 30 -6.56 -10.02 1.33
CA ILE A 30 -7.47 -9.38 2.28
C ILE A 30 -8.63 -10.32 2.54
N GLY A 31 -8.70 -10.83 3.76
CA GLY A 31 -9.60 -11.90 4.17
C GLY A 31 -8.83 -13.20 4.47
N TYR A 32 -9.18 -13.84 5.57
CA TYR A 32 -8.47 -15.00 6.13
C TYR A 32 -9.14 -16.36 5.78
N ASN A 33 -10.26 -16.34 5.05
CA ASN A 33 -10.95 -17.50 4.50
C ASN A 33 -11.69 -17.13 3.21
N ALA A 34 -12.28 -18.10 2.53
CA ALA A 34 -12.96 -17.89 1.25
C ALA A 34 -14.11 -16.87 1.35
N GLU A 35 -14.85 -16.84 2.45
CA GLU A 35 -15.97 -15.93 2.66
C GLU A 35 -15.47 -14.48 2.82
N THR A 36 -14.57 -14.23 3.78
CA THR A 36 -14.01 -12.89 4.04
C THR A 36 -13.21 -12.39 2.84
N TYR A 37 -12.42 -13.24 2.19
CA TYR A 37 -11.70 -12.91 0.97
C TYR A 37 -12.65 -12.52 -0.18
N SER A 38 -13.71 -13.30 -0.41
CA SER A 38 -14.69 -12.99 -1.47
C SER A 38 -15.38 -11.65 -1.22
N LYS A 39 -15.70 -11.35 0.03
CA LYS A 39 -16.32 -10.08 0.43
C LYS A 39 -15.41 -8.88 0.13
N TRP A 40 -14.14 -8.94 0.49
CA TRP A 40 -13.23 -7.80 0.41
C TRP A 40 -12.46 -7.70 -0.92
N MET A 41 -12.06 -8.82 -1.50
CA MET A 41 -11.35 -8.86 -2.77
C MET A 41 -12.29 -8.98 -3.98
N SER A 42 -13.61 -9.07 -3.76
CA SER A 42 -14.63 -9.27 -4.80
C SER A 42 -14.28 -10.45 -5.74
N SER A 43 -13.75 -11.53 -5.17
CA SER A 43 -13.21 -12.66 -5.93
C SER A 43 -13.44 -13.99 -5.20
N PRO A 44 -13.91 -15.04 -5.87
CA PRO A 44 -14.07 -16.37 -5.29
C PRO A 44 -12.77 -17.19 -5.27
N ASN A 45 -11.63 -16.61 -5.62
CA ASN A 45 -10.40 -17.34 -5.93
C ASN A 45 -9.44 -17.45 -4.73
N PHE A 46 -9.94 -17.50 -3.51
CA PHE A 46 -9.11 -17.57 -2.29
C PHE A 46 -8.11 -18.74 -2.34
N GLU A 47 -8.60 -19.96 -2.50
CA GLU A 47 -7.78 -21.18 -2.51
C GLU A 47 -6.70 -21.11 -3.60
N ARG A 48 -7.08 -20.62 -4.78
CA ARG A 48 -6.14 -20.47 -5.90
C ARG A 48 -5.00 -19.51 -5.56
N VAL A 49 -5.27 -18.41 -4.88
CA VAL A 49 -4.22 -17.44 -4.49
C VAL A 49 -3.30 -18.05 -3.44
N ILE A 50 -3.86 -18.78 -2.47
CA ILE A 50 -3.06 -19.49 -1.46
C ILE A 50 -2.17 -20.55 -2.13
N ASP A 51 -2.69 -21.33 -3.05
CA ASP A 51 -1.93 -22.34 -3.80
C ASP A 51 -0.82 -21.69 -4.64
N ASN A 52 -1.10 -20.58 -5.31
CA ASN A 52 -0.10 -19.83 -6.08
C ASN A 52 1.04 -19.32 -5.18
N MET A 53 0.71 -18.82 -3.99
CA MET A 53 1.71 -18.38 -3.01
C MET A 53 2.60 -19.54 -2.55
N LYS A 54 2.01 -20.69 -2.22
CA LYS A 54 2.74 -21.90 -1.83
C LYS A 54 3.65 -22.41 -2.95
N GLN A 55 3.15 -22.46 -4.18
CA GLN A 55 3.92 -22.87 -5.36
C GLN A 55 5.09 -21.93 -5.60
N MET A 56 4.88 -20.61 -5.51
CA MET A 56 5.93 -19.63 -5.69
C MET A 56 7.01 -19.76 -4.61
N ARG A 57 6.62 -19.93 -3.34
CA ARG A 57 7.57 -20.18 -2.23
C ARG A 57 8.39 -21.46 -2.42
N SER A 58 7.80 -22.48 -3.00
CA SER A 58 8.51 -23.74 -3.28
C SER A 58 9.49 -23.63 -4.45
N TYR A 59 9.22 -22.76 -5.41
CA TYR A 59 10.04 -22.59 -6.60
C TYR A 59 11.17 -21.57 -6.41
N ALA A 60 10.84 -20.44 -5.79
CA ALA A 60 11.75 -19.31 -5.68
C ALA A 60 12.76 -19.51 -4.54
N THR A 61 14.05 -19.57 -4.87
CA THR A 61 15.15 -19.68 -3.88
C THR A 61 15.67 -18.31 -3.45
N ASP A 62 15.77 -17.36 -4.39
CA ASP A 62 16.38 -16.05 -4.18
C ASP A 62 15.37 -14.90 -4.13
N CYS A 63 14.12 -15.14 -4.55
CA CYS A 63 13.03 -14.19 -4.44
C CYS A 63 12.34 -14.29 -3.07
N ARG A 64 12.26 -13.18 -2.35
CA ARG A 64 11.54 -13.09 -1.07
C ARG A 64 10.04 -13.01 -1.33
N ILE A 65 9.26 -13.90 -0.72
CA ILE A 65 7.81 -13.98 -0.92
C ILE A 65 7.08 -13.68 0.39
N ALA A 66 6.41 -12.54 0.43
CA ALA A 66 5.60 -12.12 1.57
C ALA A 66 4.10 -12.18 1.28
N SER A 67 3.30 -12.39 2.32
CA SER A 67 1.86 -12.16 2.30
C SER A 67 1.52 -10.87 3.05
N TYR A 68 0.60 -10.09 2.49
CA TYR A 68 0.12 -8.83 3.04
C TYR A 68 -1.37 -8.95 3.37
N HIS A 69 -1.72 -8.58 4.57
CA HIS A 69 -3.07 -8.70 5.10
C HIS A 69 -3.53 -7.41 5.76
N LEU A 70 -4.85 -7.22 5.80
CA LEU A 70 -5.48 -6.12 6.53
C LEU A 70 -6.41 -6.69 7.60
N ILE A 71 -6.31 -6.17 8.81
CA ILE A 71 -7.30 -6.38 9.87
C ILE A 71 -8.59 -5.68 9.44
N LEU A 72 -9.66 -6.43 9.40
CA LEU A 72 -10.97 -6.01 8.91
C LEU A 72 -11.90 -5.56 10.03
N ASP A 73 -11.65 -6.09 11.24
CA ASP A 73 -12.40 -5.82 12.45
C ASP A 73 -11.42 -5.68 13.62
N THR A 74 -11.27 -4.45 14.12
CA THR A 74 -10.33 -4.16 15.22
C THR A 74 -10.78 -4.75 16.56
N ASP A 75 -12.07 -5.02 16.75
CA ASP A 75 -12.57 -5.68 17.96
C ASP A 75 -12.14 -7.15 18.00
N ASN A 76 -11.83 -7.73 16.83
CA ASN A 76 -11.34 -9.09 16.66
C ASN A 76 -9.88 -9.16 16.21
N LEU A 77 -9.09 -8.12 16.44
CA LEU A 77 -7.71 -7.96 15.93
C LEU A 77 -6.84 -9.19 16.18
N GLU A 78 -6.77 -9.68 17.42
CA GLU A 78 -5.91 -10.82 17.77
C GLU A 78 -6.36 -12.11 17.08
N TYR A 79 -7.68 -12.31 16.95
CA TYR A 79 -8.21 -13.46 16.21
C TYR A 79 -7.84 -13.39 14.72
N GLU A 80 -8.09 -12.26 14.06
CA GLU A 80 -7.75 -12.10 12.64
C GLU A 80 -6.25 -12.24 12.38
N LYS A 81 -5.43 -11.62 13.24
CA LYS A 81 -3.97 -11.75 13.20
C LYS A 81 -3.54 -13.23 13.27
N GLU A 82 -4.11 -13.99 14.20
CA GLU A 82 -3.82 -15.43 14.32
C GLU A 82 -4.20 -16.21 13.04
N GLN A 83 -5.36 -15.88 12.41
CA GLN A 83 -5.76 -16.53 11.17
C GLN A 83 -4.78 -16.21 10.03
N TYR A 84 -4.34 -14.96 9.90
CA TYR A 84 -3.34 -14.58 8.89
C TYR A 84 -1.97 -15.22 9.14
N LEU A 85 -1.53 -15.34 10.37
CA LEU A 85 -0.30 -16.06 10.70
C LEU A 85 -0.39 -17.54 10.32
N LYS A 86 -1.55 -18.18 10.52
CA LYS A 86 -1.79 -19.55 10.05
C LYS A 86 -1.72 -19.64 8.52
N LEU A 87 -2.33 -18.70 7.80
CA LEU A 87 -2.25 -18.66 6.33
C LEU A 87 -0.83 -18.48 5.81
N SER A 88 0.01 -17.74 6.54
CA SER A 88 1.39 -17.50 6.13
C SER A 88 2.28 -18.73 6.23
N GLU A 89 1.88 -19.76 6.98
CA GLU A 89 2.62 -21.04 7.18
C GLU A 89 4.11 -20.82 7.52
N GLY A 90 4.40 -19.77 8.32
CA GLY A 90 5.77 -19.42 8.71
C GLY A 90 6.57 -18.66 7.66
N GLY A 91 5.99 -18.32 6.52
CA GLY A 91 6.61 -17.44 5.51
C GLY A 91 6.63 -15.97 5.95
N LEU A 92 7.20 -15.10 5.11
CA LEU A 92 7.19 -13.66 5.36
C LEU A 92 5.75 -13.12 5.35
N VAL A 93 5.43 -12.29 6.35
CA VAL A 93 4.06 -11.76 6.52
C VAL A 93 4.06 -10.32 7.00
N GLU A 94 3.10 -9.56 6.52
CA GLU A 94 2.78 -8.20 6.97
C GLU A 94 1.29 -8.12 7.26
N ILE A 95 0.93 -7.68 8.44
CA ILE A 95 -0.46 -7.49 8.88
C ILE A 95 -0.64 -6.05 9.30
N TRP A 96 -1.56 -5.37 8.67
CA TRP A 96 -1.83 -3.96 8.88
C TRP A 96 -3.29 -3.75 9.29
N LYS A 97 -3.60 -2.65 9.97
CA LYS A 97 -4.98 -2.20 10.10
C LYS A 97 -5.47 -1.65 8.76
N MET A 98 -6.74 -1.88 8.46
CA MET A 98 -7.38 -1.27 7.30
C MET A 98 -7.30 0.24 7.41
N HIS A 99 -6.96 0.92 6.34
CA HIS A 99 -6.92 2.37 6.23
C HIS A 99 -8.07 2.87 5.34
N ASN A 100 -8.36 4.17 5.40
CA ASN A 100 -9.53 4.73 4.74
C ASN A 100 -9.30 5.18 3.28
N TRP A 101 -8.12 4.89 2.70
CA TRP A 101 -7.79 5.24 1.32
C TRP A 101 -8.09 6.71 1.01
N SER A 102 -7.50 7.62 1.80
CA SER A 102 -7.69 9.07 1.61
C SER A 102 -9.15 9.52 1.80
N GLY A 103 -9.90 8.84 2.67
CA GLY A 103 -11.29 9.14 2.97
C GLY A 103 -12.30 8.61 1.94
N VAL A 104 -11.89 7.76 0.99
CA VAL A 104 -12.81 7.12 0.04
C VAL A 104 -13.71 6.10 0.71
N TYR A 105 -13.20 5.43 1.76
CA TYR A 105 -13.97 4.47 2.52
C TYR A 105 -14.27 5.01 3.92
N GLU A 106 -15.53 5.08 4.28
CA GLU A 106 -15.97 5.24 5.67
C GLU A 106 -15.82 3.89 6.38
N ILE A 107 -14.61 3.58 6.82
CA ILE A 107 -14.35 2.34 7.52
C ILE A 107 -14.28 2.66 9.01
N GLY A 108 -15.29 2.22 9.78
CA GLY A 108 -15.29 2.28 11.24
C GLY A 108 -14.21 1.45 11.93
N VAL A 109 -13.36 0.77 11.14
CA VAL A 109 -12.26 -0.08 11.61
C VAL A 109 -11.12 0.75 12.20
N ASN A 110 -11.01 2.01 11.83
CA ASN A 110 -9.94 2.90 12.29
C ASN A 110 -10.51 4.20 12.84
N GLU A 111 -11.17 4.15 13.98
CA GLU A 111 -11.28 5.34 14.81
C GLU A 111 -9.89 5.70 15.31
N ARG A 112 -9.11 6.32 14.46
CA ARG A 112 -7.81 6.84 14.84
C ARG A 112 -8.02 8.08 15.66
N LYS A 113 -7.57 8.01 16.89
CA LYS A 113 -7.56 9.15 17.82
C LYS A 113 -6.17 9.74 17.78
N GLY A 114 -6.07 11.03 17.52
CA GLY A 114 -4.81 11.73 17.50
C GLY A 114 -4.95 13.11 16.90
N GLU A 115 -3.93 13.93 17.09
CA GLU A 115 -3.84 15.23 16.42
C GLU A 115 -3.48 15.03 14.94
N VAL A 116 -3.99 15.89 14.08
CA VAL A 116 -3.64 15.89 12.66
C VAL A 116 -2.22 16.43 12.52
N LYS A 117 -1.34 15.63 11.94
CA LYS A 117 0.00 16.04 11.55
C LYS A 117 0.31 15.60 10.12
N THR A 118 1.36 16.14 9.55
CA THR A 118 1.78 15.75 8.20
C THR A 118 2.21 14.29 8.13
N CYS A 119 2.22 13.72 6.93
CA CYS A 119 2.83 12.43 6.65
C CYS A 119 4.10 12.59 5.79
N GLY A 120 4.99 11.58 5.81
CA GLY A 120 6.27 11.62 5.11
C GLY A 120 6.20 11.48 3.58
N ARG A 121 5.06 11.10 3.02
CA ARG A 121 4.95 10.77 1.58
C ARG A 121 5.28 11.90 0.62
N PRO A 122 4.87 13.17 0.83
CA PRO A 122 5.26 14.27 -0.05
C PRO A 122 6.76 14.57 -0.06
N PHE A 123 7.49 14.11 0.96
CA PHE A 123 8.91 14.34 1.17
C PHE A 123 9.78 13.12 0.86
N SER A 124 9.15 11.95 0.69
CA SER A 124 9.83 10.72 0.29
C SER A 124 10.25 10.79 -1.19
N PRO A 125 11.40 10.25 -1.58
CA PRO A 125 11.81 10.17 -2.98
C PRO A 125 10.95 9.20 -3.81
N ASP A 126 9.94 8.58 -3.21
CA ASP A 126 9.04 7.66 -3.90
C ASP A 126 8.04 8.41 -4.78
N VAL A 127 7.98 8.05 -6.04
CA VAL A 127 7.03 8.59 -7.01
C VAL A 127 6.02 7.52 -7.40
N VAL A 128 4.73 7.84 -7.31
CA VAL A 128 3.65 6.94 -7.72
C VAL A 128 3.17 7.31 -9.13
N ILE A 129 3.39 6.41 -10.07
CA ILE A 129 2.96 6.58 -11.48
C ILE A 129 1.80 5.63 -11.76
N ARG A 130 0.67 6.15 -12.21
CA ARG A 130 -0.49 5.35 -12.59
C ARG A 130 -0.30 4.76 -13.99
N ALA A 131 -0.51 3.46 -14.12
CA ALA A 131 -0.43 2.75 -15.40
C ALA A 131 -1.66 2.99 -16.29
N GLY A 132 -2.74 3.51 -15.75
CA GLY A 132 -3.95 3.92 -16.44
C GLY A 132 -4.79 4.78 -15.52
N GLY A 133 -5.40 5.84 -16.04
CA GLY A 133 -6.39 6.67 -15.34
C GLY A 133 -7.80 6.33 -15.80
N LEU A 134 -8.82 6.90 -15.13
CA LEU A 134 -10.22 6.81 -15.57
C LEU A 134 -10.44 7.38 -16.97
N ASP A 135 -9.59 8.30 -17.38
CA ASP A 135 -9.54 8.94 -18.69
C ASP A 135 -8.64 8.21 -19.71
N GLY A 136 -8.09 7.05 -19.36
CA GLY A 136 -7.09 6.34 -20.15
C GLY A 136 -5.72 7.01 -20.18
N ASN A 137 -5.48 8.01 -19.33
CA ASN A 137 -4.27 8.81 -19.27
C ASN A 137 -3.18 8.06 -18.50
N THR A 138 -2.42 7.23 -19.18
CA THR A 138 -1.27 6.52 -18.62
C THR A 138 -0.16 7.49 -18.28
N GLY A 139 0.48 7.29 -17.13
CA GLY A 139 1.63 8.08 -16.72
C GLY A 139 1.32 9.29 -15.85
N ALA A 140 0.08 9.40 -15.33
CA ALA A 140 -0.24 10.40 -14.32
C ALA A 140 0.55 10.12 -13.04
N VAL A 141 1.21 11.14 -12.50
CA VAL A 141 1.95 11.09 -11.25
C VAL A 141 1.03 11.52 -10.11
N ALA A 142 0.84 10.63 -9.14
CA ALA A 142 0.00 10.84 -7.96
C ALA A 142 0.84 11.14 -6.72
N PRO A 143 0.29 11.89 -5.73
CA PRO A 143 0.99 12.21 -4.49
C PRO A 143 1.38 10.99 -3.66
N CYS A 144 0.58 9.94 -3.70
CA CYS A 144 0.87 8.67 -3.03
C CYS A 144 -0.08 7.56 -3.50
N CYS A 145 0.17 6.32 -3.05
CA CYS A 145 -0.68 5.17 -3.36
C CYS A 145 -2.01 5.14 -2.59
N GLN A 146 -2.24 6.03 -1.62
CA GLN A 146 -3.48 6.07 -0.83
C GLN A 146 -4.62 6.83 -1.51
N VAL A 147 -4.34 7.65 -2.52
CA VAL A 147 -5.34 8.47 -3.22
C VAL A 147 -6.14 7.70 -4.28
N LEU A 148 -6.46 6.43 -4.03
CA LEU A 148 -7.33 5.64 -4.88
C LEU A 148 -8.74 6.26 -4.96
N GLY A 149 -9.29 6.33 -6.17
CA GLY A 149 -10.61 6.92 -6.41
C GLY A 149 -10.64 8.45 -6.43
N ARG A 150 -9.48 9.10 -6.34
CA ARG A 150 -9.33 10.56 -6.50
C ARG A 150 -8.44 10.90 -7.69
N ASP A 151 -8.61 10.18 -8.77
CA ASP A 151 -7.69 10.20 -9.91
C ASP A 151 -7.66 11.54 -10.63
N GLU A 152 -8.77 12.26 -10.68
CA GLU A 152 -8.86 13.56 -11.33
C GLU A 152 -8.26 14.70 -10.51
N GLU A 153 -8.35 14.61 -9.17
CA GLU A 153 -7.94 15.66 -8.25
C GLU A 153 -6.48 15.56 -7.84
N ALA A 154 -5.94 14.32 -7.78
CA ALA A 154 -4.64 14.01 -7.22
C ALA A 154 -3.62 13.69 -8.34
N VAL A 155 -3.38 14.66 -9.24
CA VAL A 155 -2.40 14.57 -10.33
C VAL A 155 -1.37 15.68 -10.17
N LEU A 156 -0.11 15.31 -10.00
CA LEU A 156 1.02 16.23 -9.83
C LEU A 156 1.80 16.45 -11.14
N GLY A 157 1.47 15.70 -12.17
CA GLY A 157 2.09 15.81 -13.49
C GLY A 157 1.90 14.54 -14.32
N HIS A 158 2.48 14.53 -15.51
CA HIS A 158 2.40 13.41 -16.45
C HIS A 158 3.76 13.07 -17.03
N THR A 159 4.17 11.81 -16.95
CA THR A 159 5.44 11.32 -17.53
C THR A 159 5.49 11.37 -19.05
N SER A 160 4.35 11.57 -19.72
CA SER A 160 4.30 11.83 -21.16
C SER A 160 4.64 13.27 -21.55
N LYS A 161 4.72 14.19 -20.59
CA LYS A 161 4.96 15.63 -20.81
C LYS A 161 6.26 16.10 -20.18
N ASN A 162 6.63 15.53 -19.05
CA ASN A 162 7.76 15.95 -18.23
C ASN A 162 8.56 14.75 -17.75
N THR A 163 9.83 14.95 -17.44
CA THR A 163 10.64 13.97 -16.70
C THR A 163 10.14 13.85 -15.26
N ILE A 164 10.49 12.75 -14.60
CA ILE A 164 10.14 12.55 -13.17
C ILE A 164 10.77 13.65 -12.30
N GLU A 165 12.00 14.06 -12.60
CA GLU A 165 12.72 15.13 -11.92
C GLU A 165 12.00 16.48 -12.05
N GLU A 166 11.60 16.85 -13.28
CA GLU A 166 10.82 18.08 -13.53
C GLU A 166 9.48 18.08 -12.79
N ILE A 167 8.81 16.92 -12.68
CA ILE A 167 7.57 16.79 -11.92
C ILE A 167 7.84 16.93 -10.43
N TRP A 168 8.85 16.24 -9.90
CA TRP A 168 9.23 16.24 -8.49
C TRP A 168 9.63 17.63 -7.99
N GLU A 169 10.36 18.40 -8.80
CA GLU A 169 10.77 19.77 -8.50
C GLU A 169 9.74 20.81 -8.94
N GLY A 170 8.69 20.38 -9.63
CA GLY A 170 7.66 21.22 -10.19
C GLY A 170 6.74 21.87 -9.15
N GLU A 171 5.92 22.80 -9.64
CA GLU A 171 5.02 23.63 -8.84
C GLU A 171 4.04 22.80 -7.99
N GLU A 172 3.45 21.75 -8.57
CA GLU A 172 2.44 20.92 -7.91
C GLU A 172 3.02 20.14 -6.71
N TYR A 173 4.20 19.52 -6.87
CA TYR A 173 4.88 18.86 -5.74
C TYR A 173 5.39 19.85 -4.71
N THR A 174 5.90 20.99 -5.14
CA THR A 174 6.34 22.05 -4.24
C THR A 174 5.17 22.55 -3.41
N LYS A 175 4.06 22.86 -4.05
CA LYS A 175 2.82 23.24 -3.37
C LYS A 175 2.34 22.16 -2.40
N LEU A 176 2.35 20.89 -2.78
CA LEU A 176 1.97 19.78 -1.91
C LEU A 176 2.83 19.75 -0.62
N ARG A 177 4.15 19.92 -0.76
CA ARG A 177 5.07 19.99 0.40
C ARG A 177 4.79 21.20 1.28
N GLU A 178 4.57 22.37 0.67
CA GLU A 178 4.21 23.59 1.41
C GLU A 178 2.87 23.43 2.16
N ASP A 179 1.85 22.87 1.51
CA ASP A 179 0.56 22.58 2.11
C ASP A 179 0.70 21.64 3.32
N HIS A 180 1.58 20.65 3.23
CA HIS A 180 1.87 19.74 4.33
C HIS A 180 2.69 20.38 5.46
N THR A 181 3.57 21.33 5.17
CA THR A 181 4.35 22.04 6.19
C THR A 181 3.54 23.10 6.92
N THR A 182 2.50 23.64 6.27
CA THR A 182 1.65 24.70 6.82
C THR A 182 0.34 24.19 7.40
N GLY A 183 0.02 22.90 7.23
CA GLY A 183 -1.22 22.30 7.67
C GLY A 183 -2.43 22.59 6.75
N ASN A 184 -2.20 23.16 5.58
CA ASN A 184 -3.24 23.46 4.58
C ASN A 184 -3.47 22.27 3.62
N TYR A 185 -3.66 21.09 4.17
CA TYR A 185 -3.74 19.85 3.40
C TYR A 185 -4.72 19.92 2.23
N PRO A 186 -4.34 19.41 1.02
CA PRO A 186 -5.26 19.27 -0.09
C PRO A 186 -6.45 18.39 0.30
N ASP A 187 -7.58 18.55 -0.39
CA ASP A 187 -8.81 17.83 -0.08
C ASP A 187 -8.63 16.31 -0.11
N TYR A 188 -7.81 15.81 -1.04
CA TYR A 188 -7.49 14.39 -1.12
C TYR A 188 -6.56 13.88 0.02
N CYS A 189 -5.96 14.76 0.82
CA CYS A 189 -5.19 14.39 2.01
C CYS A 189 -5.98 14.62 3.31
N ARG A 190 -6.85 15.62 3.36
CA ARG A 190 -7.51 16.12 4.57
C ARG A 190 -8.22 15.05 5.38
N SER A 191 -8.84 14.09 4.72
CA SER A 191 -9.56 12.99 5.36
C SER A 191 -8.70 11.73 5.52
N CYS A 192 -7.41 11.78 5.16
CA CYS A 192 -6.53 10.62 5.19
C CYS A 192 -6.14 10.28 6.62
N ASP A 193 -6.34 9.03 7.00
CA ASP A 193 -6.00 8.55 8.34
C ASP A 193 -4.48 8.44 8.59
N PHE A 194 -3.63 8.60 7.57
CA PHE A 194 -2.18 8.72 7.72
C PHE A 194 -1.70 10.10 8.21
N LEU A 195 -2.58 11.09 8.27
CA LEU A 195 -2.26 12.40 8.85
C LEU A 195 -2.34 12.43 10.37
N LEU A 196 -2.78 11.37 11.02
CA LEU A 196 -2.93 11.32 12.47
C LEU A 196 -1.62 10.98 13.17
N ASP A 197 -1.46 11.47 14.38
CA ASP A 197 -0.25 11.40 15.19
C ASP A 197 0.17 9.98 15.55
N ASP A 198 -0.78 9.10 15.73
CA ASP A 198 -0.56 7.69 16.05
C ASP A 198 -1.33 6.81 15.07
N PRO A 199 -0.83 6.64 13.87
CA PRO A 199 -1.45 5.75 12.92
C PRO A 199 -1.09 4.29 13.15
N GLU A 200 -0.93 3.76 14.35
CA GLU A 200 -0.60 2.32 14.61
C GLU A 200 -1.13 1.37 13.53
N VAL A 201 -0.62 1.52 12.32
CA VAL A 201 -1.14 0.82 11.14
C VAL A 201 -0.55 -0.55 10.98
N LEU A 202 0.70 -0.74 11.38
CA LEU A 202 1.35 -2.03 11.34
C LEU A 202 1.04 -2.81 12.62
N VAL A 203 0.32 -3.91 12.47
CA VAL A 203 -0.04 -4.81 13.57
C VAL A 203 1.06 -5.83 13.81
N TYR A 204 1.64 -6.37 12.73
CA TYR A 204 2.67 -7.39 12.83
C TYR A 204 3.48 -7.51 11.54
N THR A 205 4.76 -7.75 11.68
CA THR A 205 5.64 -8.24 10.61
C THR A 205 6.74 -9.13 11.18
N ASN A 206 7.21 -10.10 10.42
CA ASN A 206 8.35 -10.97 10.76
C ASN A 206 9.56 -10.75 9.86
N HIS A 207 9.59 -9.65 9.12
CA HIS A 207 10.75 -9.25 8.31
C HIS A 207 10.98 -7.74 8.38
N GLU A 208 12.23 -7.33 8.16
CA GLU A 208 12.60 -5.93 8.16
C GLU A 208 11.94 -5.17 6.99
N ARG A 209 11.51 -3.96 7.30
CA ARG A 209 11.00 -3.01 6.33
C ARG A 209 11.62 -1.63 6.59
N ASP A 210 12.40 -1.17 5.64
CA ASP A 210 12.99 0.18 5.69
C ASP A 210 11.94 1.29 5.49
N LEU A 211 10.71 0.92 5.12
CA LEU A 211 9.65 1.85 4.72
C LEU A 211 8.81 2.43 5.87
N MET A 212 9.01 1.98 7.12
CA MET A 212 8.18 2.44 8.25
C MET A 212 8.33 3.93 8.51
N LYS A 213 9.54 4.44 8.41
CA LYS A 213 9.83 5.88 8.58
C LYS A 213 9.20 6.75 7.50
N MET A 214 8.98 6.19 6.31
CA MET A 214 8.46 6.91 5.14
C MET A 214 6.92 6.94 5.09
N HIS A 215 6.24 6.11 5.86
CA HIS A 215 4.79 5.95 5.79
C HIS A 215 4.00 6.75 6.82
N GLY A 216 4.60 7.74 7.42
CA GLY A 216 3.91 8.70 8.27
C GLY A 216 3.77 8.28 9.74
N THR A 217 4.10 7.05 10.12
CA THR A 217 4.05 6.59 11.52
C THR A 217 5.21 7.13 12.35
N GLU A 218 6.38 7.28 11.74
CA GLU A 218 7.60 7.76 12.39
C GLU A 218 8.19 9.02 11.69
N PHE A 219 7.41 9.65 10.79
CA PHE A 219 7.87 10.84 10.08
C PHE A 219 7.89 12.05 11.02
N ASP A 220 9.04 12.71 11.14
CA ASP A 220 9.19 14.00 11.79
C ASP A 220 9.54 15.06 10.74
N LEU A 221 8.72 16.10 10.64
CA LEU A 221 8.93 17.21 9.72
C LEU A 221 10.27 17.93 9.98
N ASN A 222 10.77 17.88 11.21
CA ASN A 222 12.06 18.50 11.56
C ASN A 222 13.25 17.80 10.91
N ASP A 223 13.10 16.53 10.51
CA ASP A 223 14.14 15.80 9.78
C ASP A 223 14.32 16.31 8.34
N TYR A 224 13.40 17.16 7.87
CA TYR A 224 13.39 17.74 6.51
C TYR A 224 13.71 19.24 6.45
N ARG A 225 14.06 19.85 7.56
CA ARG A 225 14.39 21.29 7.65
C ARG A 225 15.88 21.58 7.61
#